data_d07ff37e5739649da7f8813f401019a4
#
_entry.id   d07ff37e5739649da7f8813f401019a4
#
_cell.length_a   1.000
_cell.length_b   1.000
_cell.length_c   1.000
_cell.angle_alpha   90.00
_cell.angle_beta   90.00
_cell.angle_gamma   90.00
#
_symmetry.space_group_name_H-M   'P 1'
#
loop_
_entity.id
_entity.type
_entity.pdbx_description
1 polymer ?
#
loop_
_entity_poly.entity_id
_entity_poly.type
_entity_poly.pdbx_seq_one_letter_code
_entity_poly.pdbx_strand_id
1 'polypeptide(L)'
;MPGDLRLTVPLAPFAHAPPTVADPPAWPPTRLALAIVQVEDAPSLLDRLVVDGFGATRVDARGGFLRRTNAVVLVATTETRIPCLLESIRQTCRVRLDVWFPQVTDGLVDLPLDPVEVEVGGAVVFVLPIERAELLGAVADEAALAAARGGA
;
A
#
# COMPACT_ATOMS: atom_id res chain seq x y z
N MET A 1 14.18 51.21 5.44
CA MET A 1 14.99 49.99 5.28
C MET A 1 14.10 48.79 5.59
N PRO A 2 13.55 48.10 4.62
CA PRO A 2 12.82 46.86 4.90
C PRO A 2 13.82 45.74 5.07
N GLY A 3 13.86 45.19 6.28
CA GLY A 3 14.68 44.03 6.63
C GLY A 3 14.14 42.77 5.96
N ASP A 4 14.99 42.16 5.19
CA ASP A 4 14.79 40.87 4.50
C ASP A 4 14.73 39.74 5.56
N LEU A 5 13.53 39.43 6.03
CA LEU A 5 13.27 38.25 6.86
C LEU A 5 13.28 37.01 5.98
N ARG A 6 14.46 36.58 5.60
CA ARG A 6 14.65 35.22 5.10
C ARG A 6 14.41 34.26 6.27
N LEU A 7 13.21 33.73 6.34
CA LEU A 7 12.92 32.56 7.13
C LEU A 7 13.72 31.39 6.54
N THR A 8 14.94 31.22 7.01
CA THR A 8 15.69 29.99 6.79
C THR A 8 15.08 28.95 7.72
N VAL A 9 14.09 28.24 7.23
CA VAL A 9 13.64 27.00 7.86
C VAL A 9 14.83 26.04 7.75
N PRO A 10 15.45 25.60 8.86
CA PRO A 10 16.45 24.56 8.77
C PRO A 10 15.74 23.31 8.27
N LEU A 11 16.03 22.92 7.03
CA LEU A 11 15.69 21.61 6.53
C LEU A 11 16.45 20.64 7.44
N ALA A 12 15.78 20.07 8.43
CA ALA A 12 16.33 18.96 9.17
C ALA A 12 16.79 17.94 8.12
N PRO A 13 18.02 17.45 8.19
CA PRO A 13 18.44 16.43 7.27
C PRO A 13 17.50 15.24 7.49
N PHE A 14 16.65 14.98 6.52
CA PHE A 14 16.04 13.67 6.40
C PHE A 14 17.19 12.71 6.19
N ALA A 15 17.77 12.26 7.30
CA ALA A 15 18.76 11.20 7.31
C ALA A 15 18.05 9.85 7.11
N HIS A 16 17.21 9.80 6.08
CA HIS A 16 16.94 8.57 5.41
C HIS A 16 17.97 8.53 4.27
N ALA A 17 18.97 7.68 4.44
CA ALA A 17 19.69 7.22 3.28
C ALA A 17 18.64 6.92 2.21
N PRO A 18 18.83 7.42 0.97
CA PRO A 18 17.90 7.06 -0.09
C PRO A 18 17.75 5.54 -0.01
N PRO A 19 16.52 5.00 -0.05
CA PRO A 19 16.34 3.56 -0.05
C PRO A 19 17.33 3.06 -1.08
N THR A 20 18.26 2.23 -0.66
CA THR A 20 19.12 1.49 -1.59
C THR A 20 18.10 0.93 -2.56
N VAL A 21 18.19 1.33 -3.84
CA VAL A 21 17.23 0.91 -4.86
C VAL A 21 17.15 -0.59 -4.66
N ALA A 22 16.11 -1.02 -3.95
CA ALA A 22 15.88 -2.42 -3.70
C ALA A 22 15.92 -3.04 -5.09
N ASP A 23 16.68 -4.09 -5.25
CA ASP A 23 16.85 -4.78 -6.53
C ASP A 23 15.55 -4.66 -7.33
N PRO A 24 15.61 -4.22 -8.60
CA PRO A 24 14.41 -4.00 -9.40
C PRO A 24 13.52 -5.21 -9.22
N PRO A 25 12.21 -5.03 -9.03
CA PRO A 25 11.30 -6.12 -8.72
C PRO A 25 11.62 -7.27 -9.69
N ALA A 26 11.96 -8.44 -9.12
CA ALA A 26 12.47 -9.56 -9.90
C ALA A 26 11.50 -9.81 -11.08
N TRP A 27 11.97 -9.57 -12.26
CA TRP A 27 11.18 -9.70 -13.49
C TRP A 27 11.51 -11.05 -14.17
N PRO A 28 10.52 -11.81 -14.65
CA PRO A 28 9.08 -11.60 -14.50
C PRO A 28 8.56 -11.99 -13.13
N PRO A 29 7.52 -11.31 -12.63
CA PRO A 29 6.87 -11.71 -11.39
C PRO A 29 6.12 -13.04 -11.57
N THR A 30 6.10 -13.85 -10.51
CA THR A 30 5.45 -15.17 -10.53
C THR A 30 4.19 -15.24 -9.68
N ARG A 31 3.97 -14.24 -8.82
CA ARG A 31 2.81 -14.13 -7.93
C ARG A 31 2.22 -12.73 -7.95
N LEU A 32 0.90 -12.69 -7.93
CA LEU A 32 0.13 -11.47 -7.71
C LEU A 32 -0.55 -11.58 -6.35
N ALA A 33 -0.19 -10.71 -5.42
CA ALA A 33 -0.91 -10.55 -4.18
C ALA A 33 -1.95 -9.43 -4.34
N LEU A 34 -3.17 -9.71 -3.90
CA LEU A 34 -4.29 -8.80 -3.86
C LEU A 34 -4.72 -8.68 -2.40
N ALA A 35 -4.42 -7.55 -1.77
CA ALA A 35 -4.74 -7.28 -0.37
C ALA A 35 -5.92 -6.32 -0.28
N ILE A 36 -7.01 -6.77 0.34
CA ILE A 36 -8.15 -5.93 0.67
C ILE A 36 -7.95 -5.43 2.09
N VAL A 37 -7.77 -4.12 2.22
CA VAL A 37 -7.48 -3.44 3.49
C VAL A 37 -8.47 -2.30 3.71
N GLN A 38 -8.55 -1.80 4.93
CA GLN A 38 -9.30 -0.58 5.16
C GLN A 38 -8.62 0.63 4.50
N VAL A 39 -9.42 1.57 4.01
CA VAL A 39 -8.92 2.75 3.30
C VAL A 39 -7.95 3.57 4.17
N GLU A 40 -8.16 3.58 5.48
CA GLU A 40 -7.35 4.28 6.47
C GLU A 40 -5.97 3.67 6.65
N ASP A 41 -5.85 2.34 6.48
CA ASP A 41 -4.58 1.61 6.62
C ASP A 41 -3.75 1.64 5.33
N ALA A 42 -4.39 1.88 4.19
CA ALA A 42 -3.74 1.80 2.88
C ALA A 42 -2.53 2.74 2.69
N PRO A 43 -2.55 4.01 3.14
CA PRO A 43 -1.38 4.88 3.00
C PRO A 43 -0.15 4.33 3.74
N SER A 44 -0.32 3.94 5.00
CA SER A 44 0.78 3.38 5.81
C SER A 44 1.29 2.06 5.25
N LEU A 45 0.39 1.25 4.67
CA LEU A 45 0.78 0.01 3.99
C LEU A 45 1.62 0.31 2.74
N LEU A 46 1.22 1.27 1.91
CA LEU A 46 1.98 1.64 0.72
C LEU A 46 3.38 2.14 1.07
N ASP A 47 3.50 3.01 2.08
CA ASP A 47 4.79 3.51 2.54
C ASP A 47 5.69 2.35 3.01
N ARG A 48 5.13 1.42 3.77
CA ARG A 48 5.84 0.23 4.23
C ARG A 48 6.31 -0.64 3.08
N LEU A 49 5.44 -0.90 2.11
CA LEU A 49 5.77 -1.72 0.94
C LEU A 49 6.89 -1.12 0.10
N VAL A 50 6.91 0.22 -0.06
CA VAL A 50 8.00 0.92 -0.75
C VAL A 50 9.33 0.73 -0.01
N VAL A 51 9.34 0.86 1.32
CA VAL A 51 10.53 0.64 2.15
C VAL A 51 11.04 -0.80 2.01
N ASP A 52 10.13 -1.77 1.95
CA ASP A 52 10.46 -3.19 1.79
C ASP A 52 10.78 -3.57 0.32
N GLY A 53 10.79 -2.59 -0.59
CA GLY A 53 11.15 -2.77 -2.01
C GLY A 53 10.08 -3.46 -2.84
N PHE A 54 8.82 -3.28 -2.50
CA PHE A 54 7.69 -3.75 -3.32
C PHE A 54 7.10 -2.62 -4.15
N GLY A 55 6.83 -2.90 -5.42
CA GLY A 55 5.95 -2.07 -6.24
C GLY A 55 4.49 -2.41 -5.92
N ALA A 56 3.70 -1.40 -5.56
CA ALA A 56 2.31 -1.60 -5.19
C ALA A 56 1.39 -0.61 -5.93
N THR A 57 0.22 -1.10 -6.32
CA THR A 57 -0.84 -0.28 -6.92
C THR A 57 -2.07 -0.33 -6.03
N ARG A 58 -2.60 0.83 -5.67
CA ARG A 58 -3.83 0.97 -4.89
C ARG A 58 -5.02 1.24 -5.80
N VAL A 59 -6.12 0.55 -5.51
CA VAL A 59 -7.44 0.79 -6.11
C VAL A 59 -8.44 0.95 -4.99
N ASP A 60 -9.15 2.06 -4.97
CA ASP A 60 -10.21 2.28 -3.99
C ASP A 60 -11.48 1.55 -4.44
N ALA A 61 -12.02 0.72 -3.55
CA ALA A 61 -13.18 -0.11 -3.81
C ALA A 61 -14.30 0.19 -2.81
N ARG A 62 -15.52 0.27 -3.30
CA ARG A 62 -16.72 0.41 -2.45
C ARG A 62 -17.56 -0.86 -2.56
N GLY A 63 -17.74 -1.54 -1.43
CA GLY A 63 -18.65 -2.66 -1.34
C GLY A 63 -20.08 -2.22 -1.05
N GLY A 64 -21.08 -2.93 -1.62
CA GLY A 64 -22.51 -2.68 -1.35
C GLY A 64 -22.95 -3.11 0.05
N PHE A 65 -22.23 -4.04 0.68
CA PHE A 65 -22.52 -4.55 2.01
C PHE A 65 -21.72 -3.75 3.04
N LEU A 66 -22.36 -3.10 3.99
CA LEU A 66 -21.83 -2.29 5.10
C LEU A 66 -21.28 -0.90 4.74
N ARG A 67 -21.37 -0.40 3.51
CA ARG A 67 -20.93 0.95 3.10
C ARG A 67 -19.49 1.32 3.53
N ARG A 68 -18.65 0.34 3.88
CA ARG A 68 -17.25 0.58 4.23
C ARG A 68 -16.44 0.74 2.96
N THR A 69 -15.63 1.77 2.92
CA THR A 69 -14.69 1.98 1.84
C THR A 69 -13.46 1.14 2.12
N ASN A 70 -13.13 0.25 1.21
CA ASN A 70 -11.92 -0.56 1.26
C ASN A 70 -10.95 -0.09 0.18
N ALA A 71 -9.68 -0.33 0.39
CA ALA A 71 -8.66 -0.23 -0.64
C ALA A 71 -8.19 -1.63 -1.02
N VAL A 72 -7.95 -1.83 -2.30
CA VAL A 72 -7.31 -3.02 -2.83
C VAL A 72 -5.88 -2.65 -3.21
N VAL A 73 -4.92 -3.31 -2.59
CA VAL A 73 -3.49 -3.13 -2.90
C VAL A 73 -3.01 -4.33 -3.68
N LEU A 74 -2.52 -4.07 -4.89
CA LEU A 74 -1.99 -5.07 -5.82
C LEU A 74 -0.47 -5.03 -5.78
N VAL A 75 0.16 -6.19 -5.59
CA VAL A 75 1.62 -6.35 -5.57
C VAL A 75 2.00 -7.55 -6.41
N ALA A 76 2.73 -7.29 -7.50
CA ALA A 76 3.34 -8.35 -8.30
C ALA A 76 4.75 -8.63 -7.76
N THR A 77 5.07 -9.89 -7.47
CA THR A 77 6.33 -10.28 -6.85
C THR A 77 6.68 -11.74 -7.17
N THR A 78 7.75 -12.24 -6.57
CA THR A 78 8.13 -13.65 -6.69
C THR A 78 7.64 -14.46 -5.50
N GLU A 79 7.53 -15.78 -5.68
CA GLU A 79 7.15 -16.72 -4.63
C GLU A 79 7.99 -16.55 -3.35
N THR A 80 9.29 -16.37 -3.51
CA THR A 80 10.24 -16.26 -2.40
C THR A 80 10.03 -15.01 -1.55
N ARG A 81 9.42 -13.96 -2.10
CA ARG A 81 9.16 -12.70 -1.40
C ARG A 81 7.77 -12.64 -0.75
N ILE A 82 6.88 -13.60 -1.03
CA ILE A 82 5.53 -13.62 -0.44
C ILE A 82 5.56 -13.60 1.08
N PRO A 83 6.38 -14.37 1.80
CA PRO A 83 6.42 -14.31 3.27
C PRO A 83 6.74 -12.92 3.81
N CYS A 84 7.69 -12.21 3.20
CA CYS A 84 8.04 -10.83 3.58
C CYS A 84 6.87 -9.88 3.33
N LEU A 85 6.20 -9.98 2.18
CA LEU A 85 5.03 -9.19 1.84
C LEU A 85 3.90 -9.39 2.86
N LEU A 86 3.58 -10.64 3.20
CA LEU A 86 2.52 -10.95 4.16
C LEU A 86 2.84 -10.41 5.55
N GLU A 87 4.11 -10.43 5.96
CA GLU A 87 4.54 -9.86 7.23
C GLU A 87 4.39 -8.34 7.26
N SER A 88 4.76 -7.65 6.17
CA SER A 88 4.57 -6.20 6.05
C SER A 88 3.08 -5.81 6.17
N ILE A 89 2.20 -6.56 5.52
CA ILE A 89 0.75 -6.36 5.61
C ILE A 89 0.26 -6.60 7.04
N ARG A 90 0.68 -7.71 7.66
CA ARG A 90 0.28 -8.08 9.04
C ARG A 90 0.70 -7.04 10.06
N GLN A 91 1.88 -6.47 9.92
CA GLN A 91 2.40 -5.45 10.84
C GLN A 91 1.68 -4.11 10.68
N THR A 92 1.25 -3.77 9.46
CA THR A 92 0.63 -2.49 9.16
C THR A 92 -0.89 -2.50 9.37
N CYS A 93 -1.56 -3.56 8.92
CA CYS A 93 -3.03 -3.67 8.95
C CYS A 93 -3.48 -4.49 10.18
N ARG A 94 -3.19 -4.00 11.38
CA ARG A 94 -3.57 -4.71 12.61
C ARG A 94 -5.06 -4.55 12.91
N VAL A 95 -5.66 -5.63 13.38
CA VAL A 95 -7.01 -5.56 13.97
C VAL A 95 -6.95 -4.75 15.26
N ARG A 96 -7.87 -3.81 15.40
CA ARG A 96 -8.03 -2.95 16.57
C ARG A 96 -9.51 -2.79 16.91
N LEU A 97 -9.81 -2.56 18.17
CA LEU A 97 -11.16 -2.20 18.60
C LEU A 97 -11.33 -0.69 18.43
N ASP A 98 -12.43 -0.31 17.84
CA ASP A 98 -12.86 1.08 17.69
C ASP A 98 -14.28 1.24 18.23
N VAL A 99 -14.63 2.43 18.67
CA VAL A 99 -15.96 2.73 19.20
C VAL A 99 -16.76 3.43 18.13
N TRP A 100 -17.80 2.77 17.67
CA TRP A 100 -18.71 3.33 16.69
C TRP A 100 -19.98 3.88 17.37
N PHE A 101 -20.33 5.12 17.02
CA PHE A 101 -21.56 5.76 17.45
C PHE A 101 -22.59 5.64 16.32
N PRO A 102 -23.56 4.71 16.43
CA PRO A 102 -24.59 4.60 15.41
C PRO A 102 -25.43 5.87 15.38
N GLN A 103 -25.54 6.50 14.21
CA GLN A 103 -26.44 7.62 13.97
C GLN A 103 -27.69 7.11 13.27
N VAL A 104 -28.83 7.19 13.92
CA VAL A 104 -30.12 6.92 13.28
C VAL A 104 -30.59 8.20 12.60
N THR A 105 -30.51 8.22 11.26
CA THR A 105 -30.92 9.36 10.43
C THR A 105 -32.41 9.27 10.01
N ASP A 106 -33.26 8.62 10.76
CA ASP A 106 -34.70 8.65 10.53
C ASP A 106 -35.33 9.66 11.48
N GLY A 107 -35.32 10.89 11.05
CA GLY A 107 -35.99 12.12 11.41
C GLY A 107 -36.98 12.23 12.59
N LEU A 108 -37.09 11.28 13.50
CA LEU A 108 -38.11 11.28 14.55
C LEU A 108 -37.65 11.06 15.97
N VAL A 109 -36.42 10.59 16.23
CA VAL A 109 -35.94 10.47 17.62
C VAL A 109 -34.41 10.61 17.65
N ASP A 110 -33.95 11.68 18.28
CA ASP A 110 -32.55 11.87 18.68
C ASP A 110 -32.30 11.04 19.96
N LEU A 111 -32.31 9.73 19.83
CA LEU A 111 -31.89 8.86 20.92
C LEU A 111 -30.38 8.63 20.78
N PRO A 112 -29.57 9.00 21.77
CA PRO A 112 -28.19 8.59 21.84
C PRO A 112 -28.17 7.06 21.95
N LEU A 113 -27.82 6.39 20.87
CA LEU A 113 -27.56 4.96 20.91
C LEU A 113 -26.23 4.75 21.63
N ASP A 114 -26.20 3.74 22.49
CA ASP A 114 -24.97 3.38 23.19
C ASP A 114 -23.84 3.08 22.18
N PRO A 115 -22.63 3.54 22.49
CA PRO A 115 -21.48 3.24 21.65
C PRO A 115 -21.26 1.72 21.55
N VAL A 116 -21.01 1.25 20.35
CA VAL A 116 -20.74 -0.17 20.08
C VAL A 116 -19.27 -0.34 19.76
N GLU A 117 -18.60 -1.25 20.47
CA GLU A 117 -17.24 -1.66 20.10
C GLU A 117 -17.29 -2.50 18.82
N VAL A 118 -16.49 -2.11 17.84
CA VAL A 118 -16.38 -2.81 16.57
C VAL A 118 -14.91 -3.13 16.28
N GLU A 119 -14.65 -4.31 15.79
CA GLU A 119 -13.32 -4.64 15.27
C GLU A 119 -13.11 -3.96 13.93
N VAL A 120 -12.00 -3.22 13.80
CA VAL A 120 -11.57 -2.55 12.59
C VAL A 120 -10.13 -2.93 12.27
N GLY A 121 -9.74 -2.79 11.00
CA GLY A 121 -8.41 -3.17 10.55
C GLY A 121 -8.37 -4.59 10.00
N GLY A 122 -7.17 -5.17 9.97
CA GLY A 122 -6.92 -6.43 9.32
C GLY A 122 -6.85 -6.32 7.81
N ALA A 123 -6.55 -7.43 7.16
CA ALA A 123 -6.47 -7.54 5.72
C ALA A 123 -6.92 -8.92 5.26
N VAL A 124 -7.56 -8.98 4.10
CA VAL A 124 -7.76 -10.24 3.37
C VAL A 124 -6.81 -10.24 2.19
N VAL A 125 -5.97 -11.27 2.10
CA VAL A 125 -4.94 -11.35 1.06
C VAL A 125 -5.15 -12.60 0.22
N PHE A 126 -5.27 -12.39 -1.09
CA PHE A 126 -5.26 -13.45 -2.07
C PHE A 126 -3.89 -13.48 -2.76
N VAL A 127 -3.28 -14.64 -2.84
CA VAL A 127 -2.03 -14.84 -3.58
C VAL A 127 -2.32 -15.74 -4.76
N LEU A 128 -2.17 -15.18 -5.95
CA LEU A 128 -2.52 -15.81 -7.20
C LEU A 128 -1.23 -16.12 -8.00
N PRO A 129 -1.17 -17.25 -8.69
CA PRO A 129 -0.09 -17.48 -9.64
C PRO A 129 -0.25 -16.57 -10.86
N ILE A 130 0.88 -16.06 -11.36
CA ILE A 130 0.92 -15.36 -12.64
C ILE A 130 1.42 -16.34 -13.69
N GLU A 131 0.58 -16.66 -14.66
CA GLU A 131 0.95 -17.54 -15.77
C GLU A 131 1.84 -16.81 -16.77
N ARG A 132 1.57 -15.52 -17.00
CA ARG A 132 2.31 -14.71 -17.98
C ARG A 132 2.30 -13.24 -17.56
N ALA A 133 3.45 -12.60 -17.65
CA ALA A 133 3.61 -11.17 -17.48
C ALA A 133 4.49 -10.63 -18.62
N GLU A 134 4.07 -9.53 -19.23
CA GLU A 134 4.79 -8.86 -20.31
C GLU A 134 4.90 -7.37 -20.00
N LEU A 135 6.08 -6.83 -20.20
CA LEU A 135 6.33 -5.40 -20.16
C LEU A 135 6.24 -4.86 -21.59
N LEU A 136 5.27 -4.02 -21.83
CA LEU A 136 5.03 -3.42 -23.15
C LEU A 136 5.55 -1.98 -23.16
N GLY A 137 6.30 -1.62 -24.19
CA GLY A 137 6.81 -0.27 -24.41
C GLY A 137 8.33 -0.15 -24.48
N ALA A 138 8.83 1.08 -24.61
CA ALA A 138 10.25 1.38 -24.92
C ALA A 138 11.26 0.92 -23.84
N VAL A 139 10.82 0.64 -22.63
CA VAL A 139 11.68 0.19 -21.52
C VAL A 139 12.17 -1.25 -21.72
N ALA A 140 11.42 -2.05 -22.47
CA ALA A 140 11.84 -3.43 -22.80
C ALA A 140 13.11 -3.47 -23.63
N ASP A 141 13.31 -2.50 -24.52
CA ASP A 141 14.50 -2.41 -25.38
C ASP A 141 15.76 -2.04 -24.59
N GLU A 142 15.61 -1.23 -23.53
CA GLU A 142 16.73 -0.82 -22.70
C GLU A 142 17.22 -1.98 -21.79
N ALA A 143 16.31 -2.79 -21.28
CA ALA A 143 16.64 -3.99 -20.52
C ALA A 143 17.29 -5.08 -21.41
N ALA A 144 16.80 -5.24 -22.63
CA ALA A 144 17.39 -6.13 -23.65
C ALA A 144 18.77 -5.64 -24.08
N LEU A 145 18.96 -4.32 -24.22
CA LEU A 145 20.23 -3.70 -24.56
C LEU A 145 21.26 -3.83 -23.42
N ALA A 146 20.82 -3.70 -22.16
CA ALA A 146 21.68 -3.91 -21.01
C ALA A 146 22.13 -5.37 -20.87
N ALA A 147 21.25 -6.33 -21.14
CA ALA A 147 21.57 -7.76 -21.15
C ALA A 147 22.55 -8.12 -22.29
N ALA A 148 22.42 -7.49 -23.46
CA ALA A 148 23.31 -7.68 -24.57
C ALA A 148 24.73 -7.08 -24.34
N ARG A 149 24.83 -6.03 -23.50
CA ARG A 149 26.12 -5.41 -23.14
C ARG A 149 26.87 -6.16 -22.04
N GLY A 150 26.17 -6.97 -21.21
CA GLY A 150 26.76 -7.77 -20.15
C GLY A 150 27.32 -9.12 -20.59
N GLY A 151 27.22 -9.48 -21.85
CA GLY A 151 27.64 -10.75 -22.43
C GLY A 151 28.94 -10.69 -23.25
N ALA A 152 29.84 -9.79 -22.91
CA ALA A 152 31.15 -9.74 -23.51
C ALA A 152 32.26 -9.96 -22.49
#